data_727cca80e353a72c311b93f7f4eb997e
#
_entry.id   727cca80e353a72c311b93f7f4eb997e
#
_cell.length_a   1.000
_cell.length_b   1.000
_cell.length_c   1.000
_cell.angle_alpha   90.00
_cell.angle_beta   90.00
_cell.angle_gamma   90.00
#
_symmetry.space_group_name_H-M   'P 1'
#
loop_
_entity.id
_entity.type
_entity.pdbx_description
1 polymer ?
#
loop_
_entity_poly.entity_id
_entity_poly.type
_entity_poly.pdbx_seq_one_letter_code
_entity_poly.pdbx_strand_id
1 'polypeptide(L)'
;MNVWLDDATSLAEAVRRGEVRSADAVEASLGAIAASKLNTVVTLDADGARRGAAEVDERIKRGEDSGLLAGVPILVKDVEDVAGLPTSHGSLVFKDKIAEEDCTSVARLRAAGAVVLGKSSTSEFGFVAYTSTKRHGVTRNPWDLEKTPAGSSGGSAAA
;
A
#
# COMPACT_ATOMS: atom_id res chain seq x y z
N MET A 1 -11.35 -15.19 -9.54
CA MET A 1 -9.87 -15.18 -9.55
C MET A 1 -9.42 -14.45 -8.27
N ASN A 2 -8.57 -15.04 -7.46
CA ASN A 2 -8.04 -14.36 -6.26
C ASN A 2 -6.86 -13.51 -6.69
N VAL A 3 -7.14 -12.31 -7.13
CA VAL A 3 -6.18 -11.37 -7.78
C VAL A 3 -4.96 -11.06 -6.91
N TRP A 4 -5.06 -11.19 -5.58
CA TRP A 4 -3.95 -10.98 -4.63
C TRP A 4 -3.06 -12.20 -4.40
N LEU A 5 -3.35 -13.34 -5.01
CA LEU A 5 -2.51 -14.54 -4.93
C LEU A 5 -1.49 -14.61 -6.07
N ASP A 6 -1.63 -13.75 -7.09
CA ASP A 6 -0.68 -13.63 -8.18
C ASP A 6 0.44 -12.63 -7.81
N ASP A 7 1.59 -12.78 -8.44
CA ASP A 7 2.66 -11.80 -8.27
C ASP A 7 2.33 -10.47 -8.99
N ALA A 8 3.02 -9.40 -8.59
CA ALA A 8 2.79 -8.05 -9.11
C ALA A 8 2.99 -7.96 -10.63
N THR A 9 3.90 -8.75 -11.20
CA THR A 9 4.18 -8.75 -12.65
C THR A 9 3.01 -9.37 -13.40
N SER A 10 2.54 -10.53 -12.97
CA SER A 10 1.39 -11.22 -13.57
C SER A 10 0.12 -10.37 -13.49
N LEU A 11 -0.12 -9.72 -12.35
CA LEU A 11 -1.25 -8.80 -12.19
C LEU A 11 -1.14 -7.61 -13.15
N ALA A 12 0.02 -6.93 -13.20
CA ALA A 12 0.22 -5.80 -14.10
C ALA A 12 0.04 -6.17 -15.57
N GLU A 13 0.49 -7.37 -15.97
CA GLU A 13 0.27 -7.88 -17.32
C GLU A 13 -1.20 -8.15 -17.62
N ALA A 14 -1.93 -8.78 -16.70
CA ALA A 14 -3.35 -9.04 -16.85
C ALA A 14 -4.16 -7.73 -16.97
N VAL A 15 -3.78 -6.71 -16.18
CA VAL A 15 -4.40 -5.38 -16.24
C VAL A 15 -4.10 -4.71 -17.59
N ARG A 16 -2.85 -4.72 -18.07
CA ARG A 16 -2.49 -4.16 -19.39
C ARG A 16 -3.21 -4.84 -20.55
N ARG A 17 -3.47 -6.15 -20.44
CA ARG A 17 -4.25 -6.89 -21.44
C ARG A 17 -5.77 -6.71 -21.31
N GLY A 18 -6.24 -5.98 -20.29
CA GLY A 18 -7.66 -5.79 -20.03
C GLY A 18 -8.38 -7.05 -19.51
N GLU A 19 -7.65 -8.08 -19.07
CA GLU A 19 -8.19 -9.31 -18.49
C GLU A 19 -8.70 -9.10 -17.06
N VAL A 20 -8.08 -8.14 -16.34
CA VAL A 20 -8.45 -7.70 -15.00
C VAL A 20 -8.53 -6.17 -15.02
N ARG A 21 -9.52 -5.58 -14.38
CA ARG A 21 -9.56 -4.13 -14.17
C ARG A 21 -8.74 -3.77 -12.93
N SER A 22 -8.01 -2.65 -13.00
CA SER A 22 -7.32 -2.09 -11.84
C SER A 22 -8.29 -1.85 -10.66
N ALA A 23 -9.50 -1.39 -10.96
CA ALA A 23 -10.55 -1.19 -9.96
C ALA A 23 -10.88 -2.49 -9.19
N ASP A 24 -10.95 -3.64 -9.87
CA ASP A 24 -11.25 -4.93 -9.23
C ASP A 24 -10.10 -5.40 -8.34
N ALA A 25 -8.85 -5.18 -8.76
CA ALA A 25 -7.66 -5.48 -7.96
C ALA A 25 -7.59 -4.63 -6.68
N VAL A 26 -7.92 -3.35 -6.79
CA VAL A 26 -7.96 -2.42 -5.65
C VAL A 26 -9.08 -2.81 -4.68
N GLU A 27 -10.31 -3.06 -5.14
CA GLU A 27 -11.41 -3.46 -4.26
C GLU A 27 -11.13 -4.80 -3.55
N ALA A 28 -10.51 -5.75 -4.25
CA ALA A 28 -10.09 -7.00 -3.64
C ALA A 28 -9.09 -6.78 -2.50
N SER A 29 -8.08 -5.92 -2.72
CA SER A 29 -7.08 -5.56 -1.71
C SER A 29 -7.69 -4.81 -0.53
N LEU A 30 -8.60 -3.86 -0.78
CA LEU A 30 -9.33 -3.14 0.26
C LEU A 30 -10.18 -4.08 1.11
N GLY A 31 -10.84 -5.06 0.48
CA GLY A 31 -11.59 -6.11 1.17
C GLY A 31 -10.70 -6.98 2.06
N ALA A 32 -9.52 -7.38 1.57
CA ALA A 32 -8.55 -8.15 2.34
C ALA A 32 -8.02 -7.35 3.55
N ILE A 33 -7.71 -6.06 3.36
CA ILE A 33 -7.29 -5.17 4.45
C ILE A 33 -8.39 -5.06 5.52
N ALA A 34 -9.64 -4.86 5.11
CA ALA A 34 -10.77 -4.73 6.03
C ALA A 34 -11.03 -6.01 6.85
N ALA A 35 -10.78 -7.18 6.27
CA ALA A 35 -10.93 -8.48 6.94
C ALA A 35 -9.72 -8.83 7.83
N SER A 36 -8.59 -8.16 7.66
CA SER A 36 -7.34 -8.47 8.34
C SER A 36 -7.35 -8.05 9.81
N LYS A 37 -6.81 -8.92 10.69
CA LYS A 37 -6.56 -8.64 12.12
C LYS A 37 -5.07 -8.35 12.41
N LEU A 38 -4.25 -8.23 11.38
CA LEU A 38 -2.79 -8.13 11.52
C LEU A 38 -2.29 -6.74 11.89
N ASN A 39 -3.12 -5.70 11.75
CA ASN A 39 -2.75 -4.29 11.98
C ASN A 39 -1.56 -3.87 11.12
N THR A 40 -1.61 -4.23 9.83
CA THR A 40 -0.55 -3.93 8.86
C THR A 40 -0.69 -2.55 8.24
N VAL A 41 -1.92 -2.03 8.14
CA VAL A 41 -2.24 -0.74 7.51
C VAL A 41 -2.60 0.28 8.60
N VAL A 42 -1.88 1.39 8.66
CA VAL A 42 -2.03 2.44 9.68
C VAL A 42 -2.74 3.70 9.16
N THR A 43 -2.77 3.86 7.85
CA THR A 43 -3.56 4.88 7.15
C THR A 43 -4.05 4.27 5.85
N LEU A 44 -5.35 4.29 5.63
CA LEU A 44 -5.97 3.80 4.40
C LEU A 44 -6.54 4.99 3.62
N ASP A 45 -6.22 5.07 2.32
CA ASP A 45 -6.78 6.03 1.36
C ASP A 45 -7.62 5.29 0.31
N ALA A 46 -8.73 4.73 0.76
CA ALA A 46 -9.59 3.94 -0.13
C ALA A 46 -10.13 4.76 -1.32
N ASP A 47 -10.48 6.02 -1.11
CA ASP A 47 -11.02 6.88 -2.17
C ASP A 47 -9.93 7.31 -3.17
N GLY A 48 -8.71 7.63 -2.69
CA GLY A 48 -7.56 7.89 -3.55
C GLY A 48 -7.17 6.66 -4.36
N ALA A 49 -7.18 5.48 -3.74
CA ALA A 49 -6.91 4.23 -4.42
C ALA A 49 -7.94 3.93 -5.54
N ARG A 50 -9.24 4.14 -5.28
CA ARG A 50 -10.29 3.99 -6.29
C ARG A 50 -10.13 4.95 -7.46
N ARG A 51 -9.80 6.22 -7.18
CA ARG A 51 -9.52 7.21 -8.23
C ARG A 51 -8.31 6.79 -9.07
N GLY A 52 -7.20 6.42 -8.43
CA GLY A 52 -6.00 5.96 -9.13
C GLY A 52 -6.23 4.72 -9.99
N ALA A 53 -7.01 3.76 -9.49
CA ALA A 53 -7.40 2.58 -10.27
C ALA A 53 -8.24 2.94 -11.50
N ALA A 54 -9.23 3.83 -11.34
CA ALA A 54 -10.05 4.29 -12.45
C ALA A 54 -9.22 5.03 -13.51
N GLU A 55 -8.23 5.82 -13.12
CA GLU A 55 -7.30 6.49 -14.06
C GLU A 55 -6.49 5.49 -14.86
N VAL A 56 -5.99 4.40 -14.24
CA VAL A 56 -5.27 3.33 -14.95
C VAL A 56 -6.21 2.64 -15.95
N ASP A 57 -7.42 2.26 -15.52
CA ASP A 57 -8.41 1.62 -16.40
C ASP A 57 -8.78 2.50 -17.60
N GLU A 58 -8.93 3.81 -17.42
CA GLU A 58 -9.21 4.75 -18.51
C GLU A 58 -8.01 4.92 -19.48
N ARG A 59 -6.77 4.92 -18.98
CA ARG A 59 -5.56 4.94 -19.84
C ARG A 59 -5.52 3.71 -20.72
N ILE A 60 -5.79 2.52 -20.17
CA ILE A 60 -5.82 1.27 -20.91
C ILE A 60 -6.90 1.31 -22.00
N LYS A 61 -8.11 1.77 -21.70
CA LYS A 61 -9.20 1.92 -22.68
C LYS A 61 -8.83 2.84 -23.85
N ARG A 62 -8.01 3.88 -23.58
CA ARG A 62 -7.53 4.80 -24.62
C ARG A 62 -6.31 4.27 -25.37
N GLY A 63 -5.79 3.09 -25.04
CA GLY A 63 -4.58 2.52 -25.63
C GLY A 63 -3.29 3.27 -25.24
N GLU A 64 -3.32 4.02 -24.12
CA GLU A 64 -2.16 4.74 -23.61
C GLU A 64 -1.25 3.82 -22.80
N ASP A 65 0.04 4.17 -22.68
CA ASP A 65 0.96 3.46 -21.80
C ASP A 65 0.52 3.61 -20.34
N SER A 66 0.17 2.51 -19.71
CA SER A 66 -0.26 2.45 -18.31
C SER A 66 0.88 2.10 -17.33
N GLY A 67 2.09 1.92 -17.84
CA GLY A 67 3.29 1.63 -17.04
C GLY A 67 3.49 0.16 -16.67
N LEU A 68 4.71 -0.16 -16.21
CA LEU A 68 5.12 -1.52 -15.87
C LEU A 68 4.34 -2.12 -14.68
N LEU A 69 3.86 -1.29 -13.77
CA LEU A 69 3.09 -1.67 -12.58
C LEU A 69 1.60 -1.31 -12.73
N ALA A 70 1.09 -1.30 -13.96
CA ALA A 70 -0.29 -0.89 -14.25
C ALA A 70 -1.31 -1.56 -13.31
N GLY A 71 -1.96 -0.74 -12.47
CA GLY A 71 -3.03 -1.17 -11.59
C GLY A 71 -2.60 -2.03 -10.39
N VAL A 72 -1.30 -2.23 -10.16
CA VAL A 72 -0.80 -2.98 -8.99
C VAL A 72 -1.06 -2.18 -7.71
N PRO A 73 -1.88 -2.70 -6.76
CA PRO A 73 -2.11 -2.04 -5.49
C PRO A 73 -0.88 -2.18 -4.59
N ILE A 74 -0.46 -1.08 -3.98
CA ILE A 74 0.71 -1.05 -3.09
C ILE A 74 0.40 -0.34 -1.77
N LEU A 75 1.11 -0.75 -0.71
CA LEU A 75 1.20 -0.03 0.55
C LEU A 75 2.58 0.63 0.65
N VAL A 76 2.61 1.85 1.14
CA VAL A 76 3.84 2.62 1.36
C VAL A 76 4.16 2.63 2.86
N LYS A 77 5.39 2.28 3.22
CA LYS A 77 5.81 2.30 4.63
C LYS A 77 5.66 3.69 5.24
N ASP A 78 5.21 3.76 6.49
CA ASP A 78 4.93 5.03 7.20
C ASP A 78 6.20 5.81 7.63
N VAL A 79 7.25 5.72 6.84
CA VAL A 79 8.45 6.60 6.88
C VAL A 79 8.67 7.33 5.56
N GLU A 80 7.95 6.93 4.51
CA GLU A 80 8.02 7.51 3.16
C GLU A 80 6.83 8.46 2.95
N ASP A 81 7.08 9.63 2.40
CA ASP A 81 6.04 10.62 2.13
C ASP A 81 5.17 10.20 0.94
N VAL A 82 3.86 10.28 1.14
CA VAL A 82 2.82 10.14 0.11
C VAL A 82 1.98 11.41 0.16
N ALA A 83 1.87 12.13 -0.93
CA ALA A 83 1.12 13.37 -1.00
C ALA A 83 -0.31 13.23 -0.46
N GLY A 84 -0.69 14.12 0.44
CA GLY A 84 -2.02 14.14 1.07
C GLY A 84 -2.20 13.14 2.22
N LEU A 85 -1.23 12.26 2.50
CA LEU A 85 -1.31 11.30 3.60
C LEU A 85 -0.36 11.64 4.75
N PRO A 86 -0.69 11.21 5.99
CA PRO A 86 0.21 11.39 7.12
C PRO A 86 1.48 10.54 6.96
N THR A 87 2.62 11.09 7.39
CA THR A 87 3.88 10.38 7.57
C THR A 87 4.32 10.53 9.01
N SER A 88 3.95 9.54 9.84
CA SER A 88 4.13 9.63 11.29
C SER A 88 5.43 9.02 11.79
N HIS A 89 6.16 8.27 10.96
CA HIS A 89 7.32 7.46 11.38
C HIS A 89 6.99 6.51 12.54
N GLY A 90 5.71 6.08 12.68
CA GLY A 90 5.24 5.30 13.82
C GLY A 90 5.25 6.05 15.14
N SER A 91 5.48 7.37 15.15
CA SER A 91 5.68 8.18 16.35
C SER A 91 4.52 9.15 16.62
N LEU A 92 4.25 9.41 17.89
CA LEU A 92 3.33 10.46 18.31
C LEU A 92 3.89 11.88 18.06
N VAL A 93 5.19 12.02 17.87
CA VAL A 93 5.85 13.32 17.60
C VAL A 93 5.39 13.91 16.26
N PHE A 94 5.20 13.06 15.25
CA PHE A 94 4.80 13.49 13.89
C PHE A 94 3.33 13.14 13.57
N LYS A 95 2.49 13.03 14.58
CA LYS A 95 1.09 12.56 14.41
C LYS A 95 0.25 13.39 13.43
N ASP A 96 0.57 14.68 13.26
CA ASP A 96 -0.20 15.62 12.46
C ASP A 96 0.54 16.03 11.17
N LYS A 97 1.69 15.43 10.87
CA LYS A 97 2.45 15.72 9.65
C LYS A 97 1.75 15.10 8.44
N ILE A 98 1.19 15.93 7.57
CA ILE A 98 0.68 15.52 6.26
C ILE A 98 1.75 15.87 5.21
N ALA A 99 2.10 14.93 4.35
CA ALA A 99 3.06 15.15 3.27
C ALA A 99 2.43 16.01 2.16
N GLU A 100 3.13 17.02 1.70
CA GLU A 100 2.69 17.89 0.59
C GLU A 100 2.97 17.25 -0.76
N GLU A 101 4.04 16.46 -0.85
CA GLU A 101 4.51 15.81 -2.08
C GLU A 101 4.84 14.34 -1.84
N ASP A 102 4.77 13.54 -2.91
CA ASP A 102 5.30 12.18 -2.91
C ASP A 102 6.83 12.22 -2.81
N CYS A 103 7.41 11.35 -1.98
CA CYS A 103 8.85 11.12 -2.07
C CYS A 103 9.22 10.47 -3.42
N THR A 104 10.50 10.53 -3.80
CA THR A 104 10.96 10.08 -5.13
C THR A 104 10.57 8.63 -5.45
N SER A 105 10.63 7.72 -4.47
CA SER A 105 10.26 6.32 -4.66
C SER A 105 8.77 6.17 -4.98
N VAL A 106 7.90 6.86 -4.25
CA VAL A 106 6.44 6.83 -4.45
C VAL A 106 6.07 7.46 -5.80
N ALA A 107 6.64 8.62 -6.12
CA ALA A 107 6.40 9.28 -7.42
C ALA A 107 6.77 8.37 -8.60
N ARG A 108 7.87 7.62 -8.50
CA ARG A 108 8.29 6.65 -9.53
C ARG A 108 7.34 5.44 -9.62
N LEU A 109 6.88 4.92 -8.50
CA LEU A 109 5.92 3.81 -8.48
C LEU A 109 4.58 4.23 -9.09
N ARG A 110 4.07 5.43 -8.76
CA ARG A 110 2.87 5.98 -9.40
C ARG A 110 3.06 6.21 -10.90
N ALA A 111 4.19 6.76 -11.31
CA ALA A 111 4.51 6.95 -12.74
C ALA A 111 4.59 5.60 -13.50
N ALA A 112 4.98 4.52 -12.81
CA ALA A 112 4.94 3.17 -13.36
C ALA A 112 3.54 2.52 -13.34
N GLY A 113 2.51 3.23 -12.87
CA GLY A 113 1.12 2.77 -12.88
C GLY A 113 0.64 2.07 -11.59
N ALA A 114 1.46 2.02 -10.54
CA ALA A 114 1.05 1.46 -9.26
C ALA A 114 -0.01 2.35 -8.56
N VAL A 115 -0.93 1.70 -7.85
CA VAL A 115 -2.01 2.36 -7.10
C VAL A 115 -1.73 2.29 -5.60
N VAL A 116 -1.52 3.44 -4.97
CA VAL A 116 -1.26 3.51 -3.53
C VAL A 116 -2.57 3.33 -2.76
N LEU A 117 -2.63 2.30 -1.90
CA LEU A 117 -3.77 2.04 -1.01
C LEU A 117 -3.68 2.83 0.29
N GLY A 118 -2.47 3.17 0.73
CA GLY A 118 -2.24 3.81 2.02
C GLY A 118 -0.86 3.53 2.60
N LYS A 119 -0.76 3.64 3.93
CA LYS A 119 0.50 3.51 4.68
C LYS A 119 0.52 2.22 5.48
N SER A 120 1.63 1.46 5.35
CA SER A 120 1.88 0.28 6.17
C SER A 120 2.62 0.63 7.46
N SER A 121 2.39 -0.17 8.51
CA SER A 121 3.01 0.02 9.82
C SER A 121 4.53 -0.15 9.78
N THR A 122 5.20 0.60 10.66
CA THR A 122 6.66 0.59 10.85
C THR A 122 6.99 0.54 12.33
N SER A 123 8.20 0.14 12.71
CA SER A 123 8.72 0.48 14.04
C SER A 123 8.91 1.99 14.16
N GLU A 124 8.90 2.52 15.38
CA GLU A 124 9.11 3.95 15.60
C GLU A 124 10.45 4.40 15.01
N PHE A 125 10.41 5.41 14.12
CA PHE A 125 11.53 5.92 13.31
C PHE A 125 12.26 4.87 12.45
N GLY A 126 11.69 3.68 12.27
CA GLY A 126 12.37 2.59 11.56
C GLY A 126 13.57 2.00 12.31
N PHE A 127 13.70 2.27 13.62
CA PHE A 127 14.95 2.08 14.36
C PHE A 127 15.13 0.67 14.93
N VAL A 128 14.04 -0.05 15.24
CA VAL A 128 14.12 -1.37 15.89
C VAL A 128 13.58 -2.50 15.02
N ALA A 129 14.01 -3.72 15.29
CA ALA A 129 13.68 -4.91 14.51
C ALA A 129 12.33 -5.56 14.91
N TYR A 130 11.40 -4.81 15.49
CA TYR A 130 10.03 -5.25 15.75
C TYR A 130 9.05 -4.12 15.44
N THR A 131 7.80 -4.46 15.08
CA THR A 131 6.78 -3.47 14.69
C THR A 131 5.69 -3.39 15.74
N SER A 132 5.95 -2.52 16.71
CA SER A 132 5.02 -2.14 17.78
C SER A 132 5.33 -0.71 18.19
N THR A 133 4.32 0.16 18.19
CA THR A 133 4.46 1.57 18.54
C THR A 133 3.34 2.02 19.47
N LYS A 134 3.59 3.08 20.23
CA LYS A 134 2.53 3.72 21.04
C LYS A 134 1.44 4.35 20.18
N ARG A 135 1.78 4.73 18.93
CA ARG A 135 0.84 5.36 17.99
C ARG A 135 -0.13 4.37 17.39
N HIS A 136 0.37 3.22 16.90
CA HIS A 136 -0.40 2.31 16.06
C HIS A 136 -0.62 0.93 16.68
N GLY A 137 -0.01 0.65 17.84
CA GLY A 137 -0.08 -0.66 18.47
C GLY A 137 0.86 -1.68 17.82
N VAL A 138 0.55 -2.95 18.00
CA VAL A 138 1.35 -4.09 17.55
C VAL A 138 0.87 -4.57 16.19
N THR A 139 1.78 -4.72 15.24
CA THR A 139 1.52 -5.48 14.01
C THR A 139 1.74 -6.97 14.30
N ARG A 140 0.82 -7.81 13.85
CA ARG A 140 0.83 -9.25 14.11
C ARG A 140 1.44 -10.03 12.97
N ASN A 141 2.13 -11.11 13.31
CA ASN A 141 2.66 -12.06 12.33
C ASN A 141 1.52 -12.97 11.81
N PRO A 142 1.32 -13.09 10.49
CA PRO A 142 0.26 -13.92 9.93
C PRO A 142 0.40 -15.42 10.25
N TRP A 143 1.61 -15.89 10.57
CA TRP A 143 1.89 -17.28 10.94
C TRP A 143 1.69 -17.56 12.43
N ASP A 144 1.77 -16.52 13.28
CA ASP A 144 1.60 -16.62 14.73
C ASP A 144 1.18 -15.26 15.29
N LEU A 145 -0.11 -15.09 15.56
CA LEU A 145 -0.70 -13.82 15.98
C LEU A 145 -0.18 -13.30 17.34
N GLU A 146 0.47 -14.15 18.14
CA GLU A 146 1.08 -13.73 19.40
C GLU A 146 2.46 -13.07 19.18
N LYS A 147 2.99 -13.12 17.96
CA LYS A 147 4.28 -12.53 17.59
C LYS A 147 4.11 -11.33 16.67
N THR A 148 5.12 -10.48 16.63
CA THR A 148 5.30 -9.45 15.62
C THR A 148 6.05 -10.03 14.40
N PRO A 149 5.81 -9.51 13.17
CA PRO A 149 6.51 -10.00 11.96
C PRO A 149 7.94 -9.46 11.83
N ALA A 150 8.59 -9.13 12.94
CA ALA A 150 9.85 -8.39 13.00
C ALA A 150 9.69 -6.92 12.53
N GLY A 151 10.71 -6.30 11.99
CA GLY A 151 10.74 -4.90 11.59
C GLY A 151 12.07 -4.50 10.92
N SER A 152 12.18 -3.27 10.54
CA SER A 152 11.31 -2.11 10.78
C SER A 152 10.08 -2.04 9.86
N SER A 153 10.00 -2.79 8.77
CA SER A 153 8.93 -2.79 7.77
C SER A 153 7.88 -3.89 8.02
N GLY A 154 7.52 -4.15 9.29
CA GLY A 154 6.64 -5.28 9.64
C GLY A 154 5.27 -5.21 9.00
N GLY A 155 4.71 -4.01 8.82
CA GLY A 155 3.46 -3.84 8.09
C GLY A 155 3.53 -4.34 6.65
N SER A 156 4.58 -3.94 5.92
CA SER A 156 4.77 -4.37 4.52
C SER A 156 5.11 -5.86 4.39
N ALA A 157 5.74 -6.44 5.42
CA ALA A 157 6.11 -7.87 5.41
C ALA A 157 4.93 -8.80 5.72
N ALA A 158 3.89 -8.28 6.41
CA ALA A 158 2.77 -9.07 6.89
C ALA A 158 1.44 -8.78 6.16
N ALA A 159 1.43 -7.77 5.26
CA ALA A 159 0.25 -7.36 4.49
C ALA A 159 -0.10 -8.34 3.38
#